data_eb81625f3a543c5c73daafcd880edc7c
#
_entry.id   eb81625f3a543c5c73daafcd880edc7c
#
_cell.length_a   1.000
_cell.length_b   1.000
_cell.length_c   1.000
_cell.angle_alpha   90.00
_cell.angle_beta   90.00
_cell.angle_gamma   90.00
#
_symmetry.space_group_name_H-M   'P 1'
#
loop_
_entity.id
_entity.type
_entity.pdbx_description
1 polymer ?
#
loop_
_entity_poly.entity_id
_entity_poly.type
_entity_poly.pdbx_seq_one_letter_code
_entity_poly.pdbx_strand_id
1 'polypeptide(L)'
;MRNPLWKRLPRELKSDFGKYIVIFLFMTLTIGFVSGFLVADDSMLAAYDESFEKYNIEHGNFTLSSEASESTIKKIEEKGDVRLCKNFYRDESVDTDLDGTENGTIRIYQDRTDMDLVCLMKGKMPQAKNEIAIDRMYADNNSLTVGDKIKVGGEELSITGLIALSDYSCLFSNNSDMMFDAVKFGVAIMTEEGADQFGTTHLEYRYSWQYANEPKDDIEAKNMSEDFIDILVKYAKVTEVIPGYANQAIHFTGDDMGSDKAMMEVLLYILIVIIAFVFAVTINNTIAKEASVIGTLRASGYSRGELLRHYISLPIIVTVIAALLGNVLGYTVFKGMCAAMYYGSYSLPTYETRWNADAFILTTVIPVVLMLVINLLLISRKLQLSPLKFLRHDLSTSRRKKAVRLPNFKFFSRFRLRIILQNKSSYLTLFVGIFFANVLLLFGMMMKPLLDHYQEETVANMLAPYQYILNVPEEPDEDEKFTLMGMIEKLLTPSLKTNEESAEKLCLESVKNVVPGKDGETITVYGIEDDSDYVLSLIHISEPTRLLSI
;
A
#
# COMPACT_ATOMS: atom_id res chain seq x y z
N MET A 1 54.23 17.36 -8.60
CA MET A 1 53.64 18.70 -8.40
C MET A 1 52.10 18.57 -8.28
N ARG A 2 51.51 19.14 -7.25
CA ARG A 2 50.04 19.18 -7.15
C ARG A 2 49.47 20.06 -8.29
N ASN A 3 48.55 19.50 -9.10
CA ASN A 3 47.94 20.22 -10.22
C ASN A 3 47.26 21.53 -9.71
N PRO A 4 47.62 22.69 -10.22
CA PRO A 4 47.06 24.00 -9.76
C PRO A 4 45.54 24.10 -9.82
N LEU A 5 44.89 23.30 -10.68
CA LEU A 5 43.45 23.25 -10.82
C LEU A 5 42.74 22.79 -9.53
N TRP A 6 43.36 21.91 -8.71
CA TRP A 6 42.79 21.49 -7.44
C TRP A 6 42.57 22.62 -6.43
N LYS A 7 43.40 23.64 -6.49
CA LYS A 7 43.25 24.83 -5.64
C LYS A 7 42.05 25.70 -6.03
N ARG A 8 41.51 25.51 -7.23
CA ARG A 8 40.31 26.23 -7.71
C ARG A 8 39.03 25.66 -7.16
N LEU A 9 38.94 24.35 -6.94
CA LEU A 9 37.70 23.67 -6.52
C LEU A 9 37.04 24.30 -5.28
N PRO A 10 37.75 24.61 -4.16
CA PRO A 10 37.11 25.25 -3.01
C PRO A 10 36.66 26.70 -3.32
N ARG A 11 37.37 27.40 -4.20
CA ARG A 11 36.99 28.77 -4.60
C ARG A 11 35.78 28.79 -5.50
N GLU A 12 35.66 27.83 -6.41
CA GLU A 12 34.51 27.66 -7.29
C GLU A 12 33.28 27.25 -6.47
N LEU A 13 33.45 26.32 -5.51
CA LEU A 13 32.38 25.94 -4.59
C LEU A 13 31.89 27.17 -3.80
N LYS A 14 32.79 27.99 -3.28
CA LYS A 14 32.43 29.24 -2.55
C LYS A 14 31.77 30.29 -3.45
N SER A 15 32.25 30.44 -4.69
CA SER A 15 31.68 31.39 -5.66
C SER A 15 30.26 31.05 -6.11
N ASP A 16 29.97 29.78 -6.30
CA ASP A 16 28.69 29.25 -6.75
C ASP A 16 27.95 28.42 -5.65
N PHE A 17 28.24 28.76 -4.36
CA PHE A 17 27.75 28.02 -3.20
C PHE A 17 26.23 27.79 -3.22
N GLY A 18 25.46 28.86 -3.48
CA GLY A 18 24.00 28.78 -3.51
C GLY A 18 23.46 27.77 -4.52
N LYS A 19 24.14 27.60 -5.65
CA LYS A 19 23.77 26.62 -6.68
C LYS A 19 24.04 25.17 -6.21
N TYR A 20 25.23 24.93 -5.67
CA TYR A 20 25.61 23.60 -5.24
C TYR A 20 24.87 23.16 -3.98
N ILE A 21 24.57 24.07 -3.06
CA ILE A 21 23.79 23.74 -1.86
C ILE A 21 22.34 23.36 -2.21
N VAL A 22 21.71 24.04 -3.17
CA VAL A 22 20.35 23.68 -3.62
C VAL A 22 20.33 22.28 -4.24
N ILE A 23 21.28 21.97 -5.13
CA ILE A 23 21.40 20.64 -5.73
C ILE A 23 21.69 19.58 -4.66
N PHE A 24 22.60 19.87 -3.75
CA PHE A 24 22.97 19.00 -2.64
C PHE A 24 21.76 18.70 -1.75
N LEU A 25 21.03 19.71 -1.30
CA LEU A 25 19.84 19.53 -0.46
C LEU A 25 18.74 18.77 -1.18
N PHE A 26 18.46 19.15 -2.44
CA PHE A 26 17.47 18.45 -3.26
C PHE A 26 17.81 16.95 -3.38
N MET A 27 19.06 16.62 -3.73
CA MET A 27 19.49 15.23 -3.85
C MET A 27 19.46 14.50 -2.52
N THR A 28 19.96 15.14 -1.45
CA THR A 28 20.01 14.50 -0.11
C THR A 28 18.61 14.18 0.39
N LEU A 29 17.66 15.11 0.25
CA LEU A 29 16.28 14.90 0.68
C LEU A 29 15.57 13.87 -0.19
N THR A 30 15.72 13.94 -1.52
CA THR A 30 15.13 12.99 -2.46
C THR A 30 15.65 11.58 -2.22
N ILE A 31 16.96 11.40 -2.16
CA ILE A 31 17.60 10.10 -1.90
C ILE A 31 17.22 9.60 -0.52
N GLY A 32 17.22 10.48 0.48
CA GLY A 32 16.87 10.12 1.85
C GLY A 32 15.44 9.60 1.98
N PHE A 33 14.49 10.33 1.41
CA PHE A 33 13.08 9.93 1.44
C PHE A 33 12.85 8.61 0.70
N VAL A 34 13.30 8.49 -0.54
CA VAL A 34 13.10 7.27 -1.33
C VAL A 34 13.83 6.07 -0.73
N SER A 35 15.07 6.25 -0.26
CA SER A 35 15.81 5.18 0.43
C SER A 35 15.12 4.77 1.72
N GLY A 36 14.62 5.74 2.50
CA GLY A 36 13.89 5.48 3.73
C GLY A 36 12.60 4.73 3.51
N PHE A 37 11.85 5.10 2.46
CA PHE A 37 10.62 4.41 2.06
C PHE A 37 10.92 2.96 1.66
N LEU A 38 11.80 2.73 0.68
CA LEU A 38 12.12 1.39 0.19
C LEU A 38 12.67 0.47 1.30
N VAL A 39 13.43 1.01 2.25
CA VAL A 39 13.94 0.23 3.40
C VAL A 39 12.86 -0.07 4.41
N ALA A 40 11.94 0.87 4.69
CA ALA A 40 10.81 0.64 5.59
C ALA A 40 9.88 -0.41 5.00
N ASP A 41 9.46 -0.22 3.76
CA ASP A 41 8.57 -1.09 3.02
C ASP A 41 9.11 -2.53 2.98
N ASP A 42 10.33 -2.74 2.48
CA ASP A 42 10.96 -4.06 2.39
C ASP A 42 11.15 -4.74 3.77
N SER A 43 11.47 -3.96 4.80
CA SER A 43 11.64 -4.50 6.16
C SER A 43 10.30 -4.88 6.79
N MET A 44 9.26 -4.11 6.54
CA MET A 44 7.92 -4.37 7.10
C MET A 44 7.21 -5.48 6.34
N LEU A 45 7.33 -5.52 5.00
CA LEU A 45 6.80 -6.60 4.18
C LEU A 45 7.47 -7.93 4.56
N ALA A 46 8.78 -7.94 4.77
CA ALA A 46 9.48 -9.13 5.24
C ALA A 46 9.01 -9.56 6.64
N ALA A 47 8.71 -8.63 7.55
CA ALA A 47 8.17 -8.96 8.86
C ALA A 47 6.72 -9.49 8.78
N TYR A 48 5.94 -8.97 7.83
CA TYR A 48 4.61 -9.48 7.52
C TYR A 48 4.67 -10.91 6.99
N ASP A 49 5.48 -11.17 5.96
CA ASP A 49 5.64 -12.51 5.37
C ASP A 49 6.14 -13.54 6.41
N GLU A 50 7.17 -13.19 7.18
CA GLU A 50 7.70 -14.05 8.24
C GLU A 50 6.73 -14.26 9.40
N SER A 51 5.76 -13.37 9.56
CA SER A 51 4.77 -13.49 10.62
C SER A 51 3.86 -14.71 10.43
N PHE A 52 3.61 -15.14 9.20
CA PHE A 52 2.80 -16.33 8.93
C PHE A 52 3.40 -17.59 9.54
N GLU A 53 4.68 -17.83 9.32
CA GLU A 53 5.38 -18.96 9.93
C GLU A 53 5.58 -18.74 11.43
N LYS A 54 6.03 -17.54 11.84
CA LYS A 54 6.37 -17.22 13.24
C LYS A 54 5.18 -17.32 14.18
N TYR A 55 4.01 -16.91 13.74
CA TYR A 55 2.77 -16.93 14.54
C TYR A 55 1.83 -18.06 14.13
N ASN A 56 2.30 -18.99 13.29
CA ASN A 56 1.58 -20.20 12.90
C ASN A 56 0.17 -19.87 12.38
N ILE A 57 0.10 -19.01 11.37
CA ILE A 57 -1.16 -18.48 10.85
C ILE A 57 -1.94 -19.55 10.09
N GLU A 58 -3.24 -19.53 10.22
CA GLU A 58 -4.19 -20.42 9.58
C GLU A 58 -4.13 -20.39 8.05
N HIS A 59 -4.43 -21.52 7.39
CA HIS A 59 -4.67 -21.57 5.95
C HIS A 59 -6.13 -21.25 5.58
N GLY A 60 -6.96 -21.01 6.58
CA GLY A 60 -8.33 -20.55 6.50
C GLY A 60 -9.12 -20.91 7.74
N ASN A 61 -10.35 -20.37 7.80
CA ASN A 61 -11.26 -20.62 8.91
C ASN A 61 -12.69 -20.89 8.42
N PHE A 62 -13.46 -21.58 9.27
CA PHE A 62 -14.88 -21.77 9.06
C PHE A 62 -15.65 -21.64 10.37
N THR A 63 -16.90 -21.21 10.27
CA THR A 63 -17.80 -21.06 11.41
C THR A 63 -18.93 -22.08 11.33
N LEU A 64 -19.28 -22.67 12.46
CA LEU A 64 -20.37 -23.64 12.58
C LEU A 64 -21.52 -23.04 13.39
N SER A 65 -22.73 -23.49 13.11
CA SER A 65 -23.92 -23.09 13.88
C SER A 65 -23.92 -23.57 15.35
N SER A 66 -23.06 -24.52 15.72
CA SER A 66 -22.86 -25.02 17.07
C SER A 66 -21.51 -25.69 17.20
N GLU A 67 -21.01 -25.85 18.43
CA GLU A 67 -19.75 -26.53 18.68
C GLU A 67 -19.77 -27.97 18.14
N ALA A 68 -18.74 -28.32 17.35
CA ALA A 68 -18.60 -29.66 16.79
C ALA A 68 -18.12 -30.69 17.84
N SER A 69 -18.66 -31.92 17.78
CA SER A 69 -18.16 -32.99 18.63
C SER A 69 -16.73 -33.37 18.25
N GLU A 70 -15.93 -33.85 19.23
CA GLU A 70 -14.57 -34.36 18.95
C GLU A 70 -14.53 -35.43 17.87
N SER A 71 -15.58 -36.26 17.77
CA SER A 71 -15.68 -37.27 16.74
C SER A 71 -15.90 -36.70 15.34
N THR A 72 -16.58 -35.54 15.24
CA THR A 72 -16.78 -34.82 13.99
C THR A 72 -15.48 -34.14 13.57
N ILE A 73 -14.81 -33.46 14.50
CA ILE A 73 -13.50 -32.83 14.26
C ILE A 73 -12.50 -33.84 13.72
N LYS A 74 -12.31 -34.99 14.41
CA LYS A 74 -11.38 -36.03 13.94
C LYS A 74 -11.71 -36.57 12.55
N LYS A 75 -13.00 -36.71 12.21
CA LYS A 75 -13.39 -37.16 10.86
C LYS A 75 -13.04 -36.10 9.79
N ILE A 76 -13.23 -34.82 10.09
CA ILE A 76 -12.88 -33.72 9.17
C ILE A 76 -11.38 -33.69 8.98
N GLU A 77 -10.59 -33.75 10.06
CA GLU A 77 -9.14 -33.77 10.02
C GLU A 77 -8.58 -34.95 9.18
N GLU A 78 -9.09 -36.19 9.47
CA GLU A 78 -8.64 -37.39 8.75
C GLU A 78 -9.02 -37.40 7.26
N LYS A 79 -10.16 -36.81 6.90
CA LYS A 79 -10.64 -36.78 5.51
C LYS A 79 -10.10 -35.59 4.71
N GLY A 80 -9.91 -34.47 5.37
CA GLY A 80 -9.41 -33.25 4.77
C GLY A 80 -7.89 -33.16 4.75
N ASP A 81 -7.17 -34.07 5.42
CA ASP A 81 -5.72 -33.99 5.64
C ASP A 81 -5.30 -32.62 6.21
N VAL A 82 -6.06 -32.17 7.19
CA VAL A 82 -5.89 -30.86 7.86
C VAL A 82 -5.79 -31.03 9.37
N ARG A 83 -5.18 -30.08 10.02
CA ARG A 83 -5.22 -29.89 11.46
C ARG A 83 -6.24 -28.78 11.77
N LEU A 84 -7.13 -29.00 12.73
CA LEU A 84 -8.13 -28.04 13.18
C LEU A 84 -7.80 -27.50 14.57
N CYS A 85 -7.98 -26.20 14.75
CA CYS A 85 -7.91 -25.56 16.07
C CYS A 85 -9.20 -24.78 16.34
N LYS A 86 -9.66 -24.82 17.59
CA LYS A 86 -10.77 -23.98 18.04
C LYS A 86 -10.29 -22.53 18.12
N ASN A 87 -10.97 -21.64 17.42
CA ASN A 87 -10.68 -20.22 17.38
C ASN A 87 -11.96 -19.41 17.63
N PHE A 88 -12.66 -19.80 18.72
CA PHE A 88 -13.95 -19.21 19.07
C PHE A 88 -13.78 -17.74 19.43
N TYR A 89 -14.73 -16.93 19.00
CA TYR A 89 -14.75 -15.50 19.30
C TYR A 89 -16.16 -15.02 19.65
N ARG A 90 -16.21 -13.80 20.14
CA ARG A 90 -17.44 -13.05 20.36
C ARG A 90 -17.25 -11.59 19.99
N ASP A 91 -18.28 -11.00 19.46
CA ASP A 91 -18.32 -9.57 19.18
C ASP A 91 -19.13 -8.88 20.26
N GLU A 92 -18.47 -8.00 21.04
CA GLU A 92 -19.09 -7.27 22.14
C GLU A 92 -19.02 -5.76 21.87
N SER A 93 -20.08 -5.05 22.28
CA SER A 93 -20.10 -3.59 22.22
C SER A 93 -19.07 -3.00 23.20
N VAL A 94 -18.48 -1.88 22.84
CA VAL A 94 -17.45 -1.21 23.64
C VAL A 94 -17.76 0.27 23.81
N ASP A 95 -17.52 0.75 25.04
CA ASP A 95 -17.47 2.15 25.44
C ASP A 95 -16.01 2.44 25.83
N THR A 96 -15.27 3.11 24.94
CA THR A 96 -13.82 3.34 25.09
C THR A 96 -13.48 4.52 25.98
N ASP A 97 -14.38 5.48 26.16
CA ASP A 97 -14.17 6.71 26.93
C ASP A 97 -14.97 6.74 28.25
N LEU A 98 -15.73 5.68 28.52
CA LEU A 98 -16.54 5.48 29.72
C LEU A 98 -17.62 6.57 29.92
N ASP A 99 -18.11 7.15 28.84
CA ASP A 99 -19.18 8.16 28.88
C ASP A 99 -20.59 7.55 28.99
N GLY A 100 -20.69 6.23 28.87
CA GLY A 100 -21.92 5.45 28.88
C GLY A 100 -22.55 5.23 27.51
N THR A 101 -21.88 5.64 26.45
CA THR A 101 -22.31 5.44 25.05
C THR A 101 -21.40 4.41 24.38
N GLU A 102 -21.97 3.36 23.83
CA GLU A 102 -21.22 2.40 23.03
C GLU A 102 -20.76 3.05 21.72
N ASN A 103 -19.46 3.02 21.45
CA ASN A 103 -18.84 3.71 20.33
C ASN A 103 -18.11 2.77 19.35
N GLY A 104 -18.16 1.45 19.57
CA GLY A 104 -17.54 0.46 18.69
C GLY A 104 -17.88 -0.98 19.08
N THR A 105 -17.18 -1.91 18.42
CA THR A 105 -17.27 -3.36 18.64
C THR A 105 -15.87 -3.91 18.81
N ILE A 106 -15.69 -4.79 19.78
CA ILE A 106 -14.45 -5.55 19.97
C ILE A 106 -14.74 -7.03 19.77
N ARG A 107 -13.97 -7.67 18.87
CA ARG A 107 -13.94 -9.13 18.68
C ARG A 107 -12.97 -9.74 19.69
N ILE A 108 -13.48 -10.50 20.62
CA ILE A 108 -12.70 -11.08 21.71
C ILE A 108 -12.45 -12.55 21.41
N TYR A 109 -11.17 -12.93 21.37
CA TYR A 109 -10.70 -14.30 21.31
C TYR A 109 -10.20 -14.74 22.70
N GLN A 110 -10.25 -16.04 22.94
CA GLN A 110 -9.50 -16.63 24.05
C GLN A 110 -8.01 -16.69 23.70
N ASP A 111 -7.15 -16.85 24.71
CA ASP A 111 -5.70 -16.96 24.50
C ASP A 111 -5.38 -18.11 23.54
N ARG A 112 -4.64 -17.79 22.48
CA ARG A 112 -4.31 -18.69 21.36
C ARG A 112 -2.94 -19.32 21.61
N THR A 113 -2.88 -20.63 21.70
CA THR A 113 -1.64 -21.35 22.05
C THR A 113 -1.08 -22.20 20.92
N ASP A 114 -1.89 -22.57 19.93
CA ASP A 114 -1.52 -23.53 18.90
C ASP A 114 -1.46 -22.94 17.49
N MET A 115 -2.42 -22.10 17.13
CA MET A 115 -2.58 -21.49 15.82
C MET A 115 -2.95 -20.02 16.00
N ASP A 116 -2.64 -19.16 15.04
CA ASP A 116 -2.91 -17.72 15.07
C ASP A 116 -2.34 -17.05 16.33
N LEU A 117 -1.07 -17.33 16.61
CA LEU A 117 -0.40 -16.88 17.83
C LEU A 117 -0.31 -15.34 17.91
N VAL A 118 -0.32 -14.84 19.12
CA VAL A 118 -0.39 -13.40 19.41
C VAL A 118 0.99 -12.76 19.42
N CYS A 119 1.15 -11.63 18.74
CA CYS A 119 2.30 -10.75 18.86
C CYS A 119 2.07 -9.70 19.95
N LEU A 120 2.68 -9.87 21.11
CA LEU A 120 2.65 -8.85 22.16
C LEU A 120 3.58 -7.67 21.80
N MET A 121 3.00 -6.50 21.56
CA MET A 121 3.72 -5.28 21.18
C MET A 121 4.16 -4.47 22.40
N LYS A 122 3.29 -4.38 23.43
CA LYS A 122 3.55 -3.59 24.64
C LYS A 122 2.75 -4.15 25.81
N GLY A 123 3.29 -4.05 27.04
CA GLY A 123 2.60 -4.51 28.24
C GLY A 123 2.76 -5.99 28.48
N LYS A 124 1.70 -6.67 28.91
CA LYS A 124 1.65 -8.10 29.22
C LYS A 124 0.32 -8.72 28.75
N MET A 125 0.33 -10.02 28.50
CA MET A 125 -0.90 -10.78 28.23
C MET A 125 -1.81 -10.80 29.48
N PRO A 126 -3.14 -10.83 29.29
CA PRO A 126 -4.12 -10.92 30.39
C PRO A 126 -3.88 -12.16 31.25
N GLN A 127 -4.01 -12.03 32.56
CA GLN A 127 -3.88 -13.10 33.55
C GLN A 127 -5.09 -13.23 34.46
N ALA A 128 -5.98 -12.25 34.45
CA ALA A 128 -7.18 -12.21 35.25
C ALA A 128 -8.41 -11.93 34.38
N LYS A 129 -9.58 -12.31 34.85
CA LYS A 129 -10.85 -12.20 34.12
C LYS A 129 -11.23 -10.76 33.72
N ASN A 130 -10.74 -9.76 34.45
CA ASN A 130 -10.99 -8.33 34.21
C ASN A 130 -9.85 -7.65 33.45
N GLU A 131 -8.93 -8.42 32.88
CA GLU A 131 -7.82 -7.95 32.06
C GLU A 131 -8.07 -8.28 30.58
N ILE A 132 -7.70 -7.34 29.69
CA ILE A 132 -7.82 -7.48 28.25
C ILE A 132 -6.55 -6.97 27.55
N ALA A 133 -6.13 -7.66 26.51
CA ALA A 133 -5.13 -7.17 25.56
C ALA A 133 -5.83 -6.82 24.26
N ILE A 134 -5.69 -5.59 23.81
CA ILE A 134 -6.38 -5.06 22.61
C ILE A 134 -5.40 -4.82 21.48
N ASP A 135 -5.92 -4.82 20.26
CA ASP A 135 -5.12 -4.49 19.09
C ASP A 135 -4.48 -3.10 19.22
N ARG A 136 -3.21 -2.99 18.82
CA ARG A 136 -2.43 -1.75 18.91
C ARG A 136 -3.03 -0.63 18.05
N MET A 137 -3.43 -0.93 16.81
CA MET A 137 -3.97 0.08 15.90
C MET A 137 -5.31 0.60 16.39
N TYR A 138 -6.18 -0.30 16.88
CA TYR A 138 -7.43 0.10 17.53
C TYR A 138 -7.19 0.99 18.76
N ALA A 139 -6.21 0.63 19.59
CA ALA A 139 -5.84 1.41 20.77
C ALA A 139 -5.32 2.81 20.39
N ASP A 140 -4.41 2.89 19.41
CA ASP A 140 -3.84 4.17 18.93
C ASP A 140 -4.94 5.10 18.36
N ASN A 141 -5.88 4.55 17.59
CA ASN A 141 -6.99 5.30 16.98
C ASN A 141 -7.99 5.84 18.05
N ASN A 142 -8.18 5.11 19.13
CA ASN A 142 -9.05 5.50 20.25
C ASN A 142 -8.29 6.17 21.40
N SER A 143 -7.01 6.49 21.21
CA SER A 143 -6.15 7.13 22.24
C SER A 143 -6.03 6.33 23.53
N LEU A 144 -6.11 5.00 23.45
CA LEU A 144 -6.02 4.08 24.59
C LEU A 144 -4.57 3.62 24.82
N THR A 145 -4.23 3.41 26.08
CA THR A 145 -2.89 2.94 26.47
C THR A 145 -2.97 1.82 27.52
N VAL A 146 -1.86 1.10 27.71
CA VAL A 146 -1.76 0.08 28.76
C VAL A 146 -1.96 0.73 30.12
N GLY A 147 -2.92 0.21 30.88
CA GLY A 147 -3.35 0.71 32.17
C GLY A 147 -4.70 1.45 32.17
N ASP A 148 -5.18 1.84 30.98
CA ASP A 148 -6.50 2.44 30.85
C ASP A 148 -7.60 1.39 31.03
N LYS A 149 -8.81 1.86 31.25
CA LYS A 149 -10.01 1.04 31.40
C LYS A 149 -10.98 1.32 30.27
N ILE A 150 -11.66 0.28 29.83
CA ILE A 150 -12.75 0.33 28.87
C ILE A 150 -13.92 -0.48 29.37
N LYS A 151 -15.11 -0.23 28.88
CA LYS A 151 -16.28 -1.03 29.20
C LYS A 151 -16.69 -1.84 27.98
N VAL A 152 -16.70 -3.15 28.10
CA VAL A 152 -16.98 -4.10 27.01
C VAL A 152 -18.12 -5.01 27.42
N GLY A 153 -19.19 -5.11 26.63
CA GLY A 153 -20.36 -5.92 26.93
C GLY A 153 -20.98 -5.60 28.30
N GLY A 154 -20.81 -4.39 28.80
CA GLY A 154 -21.28 -3.95 30.11
C GLY A 154 -20.27 -4.13 31.25
N GLU A 155 -19.16 -4.86 31.06
CA GLU A 155 -18.15 -5.13 32.08
C GLU A 155 -16.95 -4.17 31.94
N GLU A 156 -16.44 -3.67 33.10
CA GLU A 156 -15.25 -2.80 33.12
C GLU A 156 -13.97 -3.63 33.10
N LEU A 157 -13.14 -3.45 32.07
CA LEU A 157 -11.91 -4.19 31.84
C LEU A 157 -10.69 -3.26 31.86
N SER A 158 -9.56 -3.77 32.33
CA SER A 158 -8.28 -3.06 32.33
C SER A 158 -7.42 -3.52 31.16
N ILE A 159 -6.92 -2.60 30.35
CA ILE A 159 -6.01 -2.88 29.24
C ILE A 159 -4.63 -3.22 29.80
N THR A 160 -4.19 -4.46 29.66
CA THR A 160 -2.88 -4.92 30.15
C THR A 160 -1.83 -5.04 29.08
N GLY A 161 -2.23 -5.19 27.81
CA GLY A 161 -1.33 -5.33 26.69
C GLY A 161 -1.88 -4.70 25.41
N LEU A 162 -0.95 -4.30 24.54
CA LEU A 162 -1.24 -3.97 23.16
C LEU A 162 -0.65 -5.07 22.29
N ILE A 163 -1.44 -5.62 21.40
CA ILE A 163 -1.11 -6.77 20.56
C ILE A 163 -1.22 -6.44 19.07
N ALA A 164 -0.65 -7.28 18.24
CA ALA A 164 -0.93 -7.38 16.82
C ALA A 164 -1.21 -8.85 16.48
N LEU A 165 -2.22 -9.08 15.68
CA LEU A 165 -2.60 -10.40 15.20
C LEU A 165 -2.36 -10.46 13.69
N SER A 166 -1.54 -11.39 13.22
CA SER A 166 -1.20 -11.47 11.78
C SER A 166 -2.37 -11.97 10.92
N ASP A 167 -3.34 -12.68 11.52
CA ASP A 167 -4.63 -13.01 10.90
C ASP A 167 -5.60 -11.81 10.86
N TYR A 168 -5.25 -10.70 11.51
CA TYR A 168 -5.92 -9.39 11.49
C TYR A 168 -4.93 -8.25 11.25
N SER A 169 -4.02 -8.41 10.30
CA SER A 169 -3.13 -7.31 9.90
C SER A 169 -3.91 -6.08 9.43
N CYS A 170 -5.14 -6.30 8.96
CA CYS A 170 -6.13 -5.28 8.64
C CYS A 170 -7.43 -5.57 9.40
N LEU A 171 -7.98 -4.58 10.12
CA LEU A 171 -9.12 -4.77 11.02
C LEU A 171 -10.47 -4.77 10.28
N PHE A 172 -10.65 -5.74 9.40
CA PHE A 172 -11.95 -6.01 8.77
C PHE A 172 -12.89 -6.70 9.77
N SER A 173 -14.11 -6.18 9.93
CA SER A 173 -15.14 -6.83 10.76
C SER A 173 -15.71 -8.06 10.05
N ASN A 174 -15.92 -7.96 8.73
CA ASN A 174 -16.37 -9.07 7.88
C ASN A 174 -15.51 -9.15 6.62
N ASN A 175 -15.33 -10.35 6.11
CA ASN A 175 -14.55 -10.57 4.89
C ASN A 175 -15.21 -9.98 3.63
N SER A 176 -16.48 -9.64 3.68
CA SER A 176 -17.22 -8.99 2.59
C SER A 176 -17.20 -7.46 2.65
N ASP A 177 -16.62 -6.87 3.69
CA ASP A 177 -16.57 -5.42 3.84
C ASP A 177 -15.67 -4.80 2.77
N MET A 178 -16.10 -3.70 2.17
CA MET A 178 -15.30 -2.98 1.17
C MET A 178 -14.16 -2.17 1.79
N MET A 179 -14.30 -1.78 3.07
CA MET A 179 -13.34 -0.99 3.83
C MET A 179 -13.39 -1.42 5.29
N PHE A 180 -12.25 -1.37 5.95
CA PHE A 180 -12.17 -1.59 7.39
C PHE A 180 -12.31 -0.27 8.17
N ASP A 181 -12.86 -0.35 9.39
CA ASP A 181 -12.99 0.79 10.30
C ASP A 181 -12.28 0.48 11.62
N ALA A 182 -10.98 0.74 11.67
CA ALA A 182 -10.16 0.49 12.85
C ALA A 182 -10.38 1.49 14.01
N VAL A 183 -11.34 2.40 13.88
CA VAL A 183 -11.83 3.24 14.99
C VAL A 183 -12.96 2.53 15.71
N LYS A 184 -13.90 1.94 14.94
CA LYS A 184 -15.10 1.30 15.48
C LYS A 184 -14.95 -0.20 15.72
N PHE A 185 -14.06 -0.87 15.00
CA PHE A 185 -13.83 -2.30 15.14
C PHE A 185 -12.39 -2.59 15.57
N GLY A 186 -12.25 -3.43 16.60
CA GLY A 186 -10.97 -3.91 17.10
C GLY A 186 -11.00 -5.39 17.44
N VAL A 187 -9.83 -5.98 17.62
CA VAL A 187 -9.67 -7.36 18.09
C VAL A 187 -8.96 -7.38 19.43
N ALA A 188 -9.25 -8.37 20.24
CA ALA A 188 -8.71 -8.48 21.58
C ALA A 188 -8.53 -9.94 22.01
N ILE A 189 -7.67 -10.14 23.00
CA ILE A 189 -7.44 -11.41 23.67
C ILE A 189 -7.78 -11.28 25.14
N MET A 190 -8.47 -12.28 25.67
CA MET A 190 -8.72 -12.45 27.10
C MET A 190 -8.38 -13.87 27.55
N THR A 191 -8.30 -14.06 28.86
CA THR A 191 -8.25 -15.42 29.42
C THR A 191 -9.58 -16.14 29.20
N GLU A 192 -9.58 -17.47 29.23
CA GLU A 192 -10.81 -18.28 29.13
C GLU A 192 -11.86 -17.85 30.16
N GLU A 193 -11.47 -17.68 31.44
CA GLU A 193 -12.37 -17.18 32.50
C GLU A 193 -12.90 -15.77 32.19
N GLY A 194 -12.08 -14.91 31.57
CA GLY A 194 -12.47 -13.56 31.16
C GLY A 194 -13.48 -13.57 30.04
N ALA A 195 -13.28 -14.41 29.03
CA ALA A 195 -14.20 -14.54 27.91
C ALA A 195 -15.54 -15.19 28.33
N ASP A 196 -15.51 -16.14 29.25
CA ASP A 196 -16.72 -16.87 29.72
C ASP A 196 -17.69 -15.99 30.52
N GLN A 197 -17.22 -14.87 31.11
CA GLN A 197 -18.10 -13.98 31.88
C GLN A 197 -19.24 -13.38 31.03
N PHE A 198 -19.07 -13.27 29.72
CA PHE A 198 -20.08 -12.73 28.79
C PHE A 198 -21.15 -13.76 28.40
N GLY A 199 -21.06 -15.01 28.88
CA GLY A 199 -22.01 -16.07 28.52
C GLY A 199 -21.82 -16.61 27.11
N THR A 200 -22.86 -17.18 26.53
CA THR A 200 -22.78 -17.86 25.20
C THR A 200 -23.60 -17.17 24.10
N THR A 201 -24.21 -16.02 24.38
CA THR A 201 -25.18 -15.39 23.48
C THR A 201 -24.55 -14.91 22.18
N HIS A 202 -23.33 -14.35 22.24
CA HIS A 202 -22.60 -13.83 21.08
C HIS A 202 -21.40 -14.70 20.73
N LEU A 203 -21.38 -15.96 21.14
CA LEU A 203 -20.27 -16.87 20.89
C LEU A 203 -20.38 -17.50 19.50
N GLU A 204 -19.38 -17.27 18.70
CA GLU A 204 -19.24 -17.85 17.36
C GLU A 204 -18.27 -19.03 17.39
N TYR A 205 -18.70 -20.16 16.84
CA TYR A 205 -17.93 -21.41 16.84
C TYR A 205 -17.03 -21.49 15.61
N ARG A 206 -15.98 -20.66 15.58
CA ARG A 206 -14.99 -20.62 14.50
C ARG A 206 -13.89 -21.65 14.73
N TYR A 207 -13.47 -22.29 13.65
CA TYR A 207 -12.35 -23.24 13.60
C TYR A 207 -11.37 -22.79 12.53
N SER A 208 -10.10 -22.68 12.90
CA SER A 208 -8.99 -22.45 11.97
C SER A 208 -8.44 -23.78 11.49
N TRP A 209 -8.00 -23.85 10.22
CA TRP A 209 -7.36 -25.05 9.68
C TRP A 209 -5.99 -24.77 9.09
N GLN A 210 -5.14 -25.79 9.14
CA GLN A 210 -3.88 -25.85 8.41
C GLN A 210 -3.79 -27.16 7.63
N TYR A 211 -3.31 -27.08 6.39
CA TYR A 211 -3.02 -28.26 5.58
C TYR A 211 -1.75 -28.95 6.08
N ALA A 212 -1.70 -30.28 5.98
CA ALA A 212 -0.50 -31.06 6.27
C ALA A 212 0.67 -30.71 5.31
N ASN A 213 0.35 -30.32 4.08
CA ASN A 213 1.30 -29.79 3.10
C ASN A 213 0.87 -28.38 2.70
N GLU A 214 1.75 -27.42 2.86
CA GLU A 214 1.48 -26.03 2.47
C GLU A 214 1.26 -25.91 0.96
N PRO A 215 0.23 -25.14 0.51
CA PRO A 215 0.05 -24.83 -0.90
C PRO A 215 1.23 -23.98 -1.41
N LYS A 216 1.67 -24.20 -2.65
CA LYS A 216 2.82 -23.50 -3.25
C LYS A 216 2.47 -22.12 -3.77
N ASP A 217 1.23 -21.91 -4.12
CA ASP A 217 0.68 -20.69 -4.67
C ASP A 217 -0.83 -20.59 -4.40
N ASP A 218 -1.41 -19.43 -4.69
CA ASP A 218 -2.83 -19.15 -4.47
C ASP A 218 -3.76 -20.06 -5.28
N ILE A 219 -3.31 -20.56 -6.43
CA ILE A 219 -4.08 -21.47 -7.28
C ILE A 219 -4.18 -22.85 -6.60
N GLU A 220 -3.06 -23.36 -6.08
CA GLU A 220 -3.04 -24.60 -5.31
C GLU A 220 -3.85 -24.45 -4.02
N ALA A 221 -3.70 -23.31 -3.32
CA ALA A 221 -4.47 -22.98 -2.12
C ALA A 221 -5.98 -22.98 -2.39
N LYS A 222 -6.41 -22.39 -3.50
CA LYS A 222 -7.80 -22.38 -3.94
C LYS A 222 -8.34 -23.78 -4.19
N ASN A 223 -7.61 -24.58 -4.97
CA ASN A 223 -8.04 -25.97 -5.29
C ASN A 223 -8.13 -26.82 -4.02
N MET A 224 -7.14 -26.72 -3.14
CA MET A 224 -7.15 -27.44 -1.85
C MET A 224 -8.30 -26.99 -0.96
N SER A 225 -8.63 -25.69 -0.96
CA SER A 225 -9.76 -25.16 -0.19
C SER A 225 -11.10 -25.63 -0.74
N GLU A 226 -11.28 -25.67 -2.06
CA GLU A 226 -12.50 -26.20 -2.68
C GLU A 226 -12.71 -27.69 -2.33
N ASP A 227 -11.65 -28.51 -2.42
CA ASP A 227 -11.71 -29.93 -2.02
C ASP A 227 -12.01 -30.09 -0.53
N PHE A 228 -11.45 -29.24 0.33
CA PHE A 228 -11.70 -29.25 1.77
C PHE A 228 -13.13 -28.82 2.11
N ILE A 229 -13.65 -27.79 1.47
CA ILE A 229 -15.03 -27.31 1.66
C ILE A 229 -16.02 -28.43 1.31
N ASP A 230 -15.79 -29.15 0.22
CA ASP A 230 -16.61 -30.32 -0.17
C ASP A 230 -16.64 -31.43 0.88
N ILE A 231 -15.55 -31.58 1.63
CA ILE A 231 -15.50 -32.55 2.75
C ILE A 231 -16.23 -31.96 3.96
N LEU A 232 -15.96 -30.69 4.30
CA LEU A 232 -16.49 -30.02 5.47
C LEU A 232 -18.02 -30.00 5.49
N VAL A 233 -18.66 -29.63 4.38
CA VAL A 233 -20.13 -29.56 4.24
C VAL A 233 -20.80 -30.93 4.42
N LYS A 234 -20.10 -32.03 4.15
CA LYS A 234 -20.63 -33.41 4.38
C LYS A 234 -20.71 -33.78 5.85
N TYR A 235 -19.89 -33.18 6.72
CA TYR A 235 -19.76 -33.61 8.12
C TYR A 235 -20.24 -32.58 9.12
N ALA A 236 -20.35 -31.28 8.72
CA ALA A 236 -20.74 -30.21 9.62
C ALA A 236 -21.71 -29.23 8.96
N LYS A 237 -22.56 -28.57 9.76
CA LYS A 237 -23.43 -27.49 9.30
C LYS A 237 -22.64 -26.16 9.36
N VAL A 238 -22.10 -25.77 8.23
CA VAL A 238 -21.24 -24.61 8.07
C VAL A 238 -22.10 -23.39 7.84
N THR A 239 -21.77 -22.29 8.50
CA THR A 239 -22.40 -20.97 8.31
C THR A 239 -21.53 -20.03 7.47
N GLU A 240 -20.21 -20.18 7.58
CA GLU A 240 -19.25 -19.36 6.86
C GLU A 240 -17.96 -20.15 6.62
N VAL A 241 -17.30 -19.94 5.49
CA VAL A 241 -15.95 -20.47 5.21
C VAL A 241 -15.13 -19.36 4.57
N ILE A 242 -13.95 -19.09 5.12
CA ILE A 242 -13.02 -18.10 4.60
C ILE A 242 -11.66 -18.78 4.38
N PRO A 243 -11.34 -19.19 3.15
CA PRO A 243 -10.01 -19.66 2.81
C PRO A 243 -8.96 -18.57 3.04
N GLY A 244 -7.76 -18.94 3.50
CA GLY A 244 -6.71 -17.99 3.83
C GLY A 244 -6.36 -17.06 2.66
N TYR A 245 -6.22 -17.61 1.43
CA TYR A 245 -5.93 -16.79 0.24
C TYR A 245 -7.02 -15.75 -0.10
N ALA A 246 -8.24 -15.91 0.42
CA ALA A 246 -9.37 -15.00 0.21
C ALA A 246 -9.68 -14.14 1.45
N ASN A 247 -8.91 -14.29 2.53
CA ASN A 247 -9.12 -13.55 3.78
C ASN A 247 -8.52 -12.13 3.67
N GLN A 248 -9.38 -11.12 3.53
CA GLN A 248 -8.96 -9.72 3.42
C GLN A 248 -8.20 -9.22 4.66
N ALA A 249 -8.58 -9.67 5.86
CA ALA A 249 -7.90 -9.29 7.09
C ALA A 249 -6.42 -9.72 7.11
N ILE A 250 -6.10 -10.78 6.38
CA ILE A 250 -4.74 -11.28 6.19
C ILE A 250 -4.06 -10.56 5.03
N HIS A 251 -4.60 -10.64 3.80
CA HIS A 251 -3.86 -10.32 2.57
C HIS A 251 -3.86 -8.85 2.17
N PHE A 252 -4.88 -8.08 2.53
CA PHE A 252 -5.01 -6.67 2.12
C PHE A 252 -3.75 -5.85 2.40
N THR A 253 -3.14 -6.06 3.57
CA THR A 253 -1.92 -5.33 3.97
C THR A 253 -0.74 -5.62 3.03
N GLY A 254 -0.50 -6.89 2.70
CA GLY A 254 0.59 -7.29 1.81
C GLY A 254 0.41 -6.77 0.39
N ASP A 255 -0.81 -6.83 -0.14
CA ASP A 255 -1.17 -6.36 -1.47
C ASP A 255 -1.01 -4.84 -1.61
N ASP A 256 -1.46 -4.09 -0.60
CA ASP A 256 -1.35 -2.63 -0.58
C ASP A 256 0.12 -2.18 -0.47
N MET A 257 0.89 -2.75 0.45
CA MET A 257 2.32 -2.47 0.58
C MET A 257 3.08 -2.82 -0.71
N GLY A 258 2.77 -3.93 -1.37
CA GLY A 258 3.34 -4.28 -2.68
C GLY A 258 3.02 -3.25 -3.76
N SER A 259 1.80 -2.71 -3.77
CA SER A 259 1.37 -1.66 -4.69
C SER A 259 2.08 -0.32 -4.41
N ASP A 260 2.25 0.04 -3.16
CA ASP A 260 2.99 1.23 -2.73
C ASP A 260 4.44 1.20 -3.18
N LYS A 261 5.10 0.04 -3.09
CA LYS A 261 6.46 -0.17 -3.58
C LYS A 261 6.56 0.11 -5.08
N ALA A 262 5.65 -0.43 -5.88
CA ALA A 262 5.62 -0.22 -7.32
C ALA A 262 5.42 1.27 -7.67
N MET A 263 4.51 1.96 -6.97
CA MET A 263 4.27 3.39 -7.14
C MET A 263 5.52 4.22 -6.79
N MET A 264 6.20 3.88 -5.71
CA MET A 264 7.43 4.57 -5.29
C MET A 264 8.58 4.36 -6.26
N GLU A 265 8.71 3.19 -6.87
CA GLU A 265 9.69 2.94 -7.94
C GLU A 265 9.43 3.81 -9.17
N VAL A 266 8.19 3.97 -9.60
CA VAL A 266 7.83 4.89 -10.70
C VAL A 266 8.20 6.33 -10.35
N LEU A 267 7.87 6.78 -9.14
CA LEU A 267 8.27 8.11 -8.66
C LEU A 267 9.80 8.28 -8.69
N LEU A 268 10.55 7.26 -8.25
CA LEU A 268 12.01 7.26 -8.30
C LEU A 268 12.54 7.47 -9.72
N TYR A 269 11.99 6.77 -10.73
CA TYR A 269 12.40 6.95 -12.12
C TYR A 269 12.14 8.37 -12.62
N ILE A 270 11.00 8.96 -12.27
CA ILE A 270 10.69 10.36 -12.58
C ILE A 270 11.74 11.29 -11.95
N LEU A 271 12.07 11.08 -10.67
CA LEU A 271 13.08 11.88 -9.96
C LEU A 271 14.48 11.75 -10.58
N ILE A 272 14.87 10.54 -11.01
CA ILE A 272 16.14 10.30 -11.69
C ILE A 272 16.21 11.11 -13.01
N VAL A 273 15.14 11.13 -13.79
CA VAL A 273 15.09 11.94 -15.03
C VAL A 273 15.20 13.43 -14.74
N ILE A 274 14.56 13.92 -13.69
CA ILE A 274 14.64 15.31 -13.25
C ILE A 274 16.06 15.67 -12.81
N ILE A 275 16.69 14.83 -12.00
CA ILE A 275 18.08 14.99 -11.57
C ILE A 275 19.02 15.06 -12.79
N ALA A 276 18.85 14.14 -13.74
CA ALA A 276 19.60 14.15 -15.00
C ALA A 276 19.48 15.48 -15.76
N PHE A 277 18.26 15.99 -15.89
CA PHE A 277 17.99 17.26 -16.53
C PHE A 277 18.64 18.43 -15.79
N VAL A 278 18.49 18.50 -14.46
CA VAL A 278 19.09 19.57 -13.62
C VAL A 278 20.62 19.58 -13.78
N PHE A 279 21.26 18.41 -13.78
CA PHE A 279 22.70 18.33 -14.02
C PHE A 279 23.09 18.79 -15.42
N ALA A 280 22.34 18.39 -16.45
CA ALA A 280 22.62 18.81 -17.81
C ALA A 280 22.56 20.35 -17.98
N VAL A 281 21.53 20.97 -17.41
CA VAL A 281 21.37 22.43 -17.43
C VAL A 281 22.48 23.11 -16.64
N THR A 282 22.77 22.61 -15.46
CA THR A 282 23.78 23.16 -14.55
C THR A 282 25.16 23.17 -15.19
N ILE A 283 25.59 22.09 -15.81
CA ILE A 283 26.88 21.98 -16.49
C ILE A 283 26.95 22.88 -17.73
N ASN A 284 25.90 22.94 -18.54
CA ASN A 284 25.87 23.85 -19.67
C ASN A 284 26.05 25.31 -19.25
N ASN A 285 25.37 25.71 -18.16
CA ASN A 285 25.48 27.05 -17.62
C ASN A 285 26.89 27.35 -17.04
N THR A 286 27.49 26.38 -16.34
CA THR A 286 28.84 26.50 -15.79
C THR A 286 29.87 26.65 -16.90
N ILE A 287 29.83 25.86 -17.95
CA ILE A 287 30.74 25.96 -19.10
C ILE A 287 30.52 27.28 -19.84
N ALA A 288 29.30 27.76 -19.97
CA ALA A 288 29.02 29.06 -20.60
C ALA A 288 29.57 30.24 -19.78
N LYS A 289 29.40 30.21 -18.45
CA LYS A 289 29.92 31.25 -17.54
C LYS A 289 31.45 31.27 -17.54
N GLU A 290 32.10 30.13 -17.56
CA GLU A 290 33.55 29.98 -17.50
C GLU A 290 34.23 29.90 -18.89
N ALA A 291 33.56 30.22 -19.95
CA ALA A 291 34.07 30.04 -21.31
C ALA A 291 35.40 30.74 -21.54
N SER A 292 35.57 32.00 -21.12
CA SER A 292 36.84 32.74 -21.25
C SER A 292 37.97 32.06 -20.47
N VAL A 293 37.70 31.58 -19.28
CA VAL A 293 38.68 30.86 -18.44
C VAL A 293 39.12 29.58 -19.10
N ILE A 294 38.16 28.78 -19.58
CA ILE A 294 38.43 27.54 -20.33
C ILE A 294 39.26 27.83 -21.56
N GLY A 295 38.92 28.89 -22.30
CA GLY A 295 39.68 29.32 -23.48
C GLY A 295 41.13 29.69 -23.15
N THR A 296 41.34 30.46 -22.10
CA THR A 296 42.69 30.86 -21.63
C THR A 296 43.51 29.67 -21.16
N LEU A 297 42.94 28.78 -20.32
CA LEU A 297 43.62 27.57 -19.84
C LEU A 297 44.04 26.68 -21.01
N ARG A 298 43.17 26.52 -22.00
CA ARG A 298 43.48 25.72 -23.19
C ARG A 298 44.56 26.38 -24.05
N ALA A 299 44.54 27.69 -24.17
CA ALA A 299 45.58 28.47 -24.88
C ALA A 299 46.94 28.37 -24.14
N SER A 300 46.92 28.25 -22.81
CA SER A 300 48.11 28.06 -21.96
C SER A 300 48.62 26.59 -21.93
N GLY A 301 48.05 25.69 -22.74
CA GLY A 301 48.57 24.32 -22.87
C GLY A 301 47.85 23.23 -22.06
N TYR A 302 46.84 23.56 -21.27
CA TYR A 302 46.05 22.51 -20.57
C TYR A 302 45.33 21.61 -21.54
N SER A 303 45.45 20.30 -21.30
CA SER A 303 44.79 19.30 -22.13
C SER A 303 43.28 19.24 -21.89
N ARG A 304 42.53 18.65 -22.87
CA ARG A 304 41.09 18.46 -22.74
C ARG A 304 40.76 17.53 -21.54
N GLY A 305 41.61 16.52 -21.30
CA GLY A 305 41.42 15.56 -20.21
C GLY A 305 41.60 16.19 -18.83
N GLU A 306 42.55 17.10 -18.65
CA GLU A 306 42.76 17.80 -17.40
C GLU A 306 41.56 18.70 -17.04
N LEU A 307 41.05 19.44 -18.02
CA LEU A 307 39.87 20.27 -17.84
C LEU A 307 38.60 19.43 -17.62
N LEU A 308 38.47 18.32 -18.35
CA LEU A 308 37.38 17.39 -18.15
C LEU A 308 37.33 16.88 -16.70
N ARG A 309 38.45 16.37 -16.19
CA ARG A 309 38.57 15.92 -14.79
C ARG A 309 38.26 17.02 -13.79
N HIS A 310 38.72 18.25 -14.04
CA HIS A 310 38.47 19.37 -13.16
C HIS A 310 36.96 19.69 -13.07
N TYR A 311 36.28 19.88 -14.21
CA TYR A 311 34.86 20.28 -14.25
C TYR A 311 33.90 19.16 -13.83
N ILE A 312 34.31 17.89 -13.92
CA ILE A 312 33.55 16.74 -13.41
C ILE A 312 33.71 16.59 -11.89
N SER A 313 34.85 16.94 -11.32
CA SER A 313 35.19 16.63 -9.91
C SER A 313 34.18 17.19 -8.92
N LEU A 314 33.79 18.46 -9.06
CA LEU A 314 32.90 19.12 -8.09
C LEU A 314 31.47 18.56 -8.12
N PRO A 315 30.82 18.38 -9.27
CA PRO A 315 29.55 17.70 -9.35
C PRO A 315 29.58 16.28 -8.78
N ILE A 316 30.62 15.48 -9.06
CA ILE A 316 30.75 14.12 -8.51
C ILE A 316 30.85 14.16 -6.97
N ILE A 317 31.73 15.02 -6.42
CA ILE A 317 31.90 15.11 -4.97
C ILE A 317 30.59 15.48 -4.29
N VAL A 318 29.86 16.47 -4.82
CA VAL A 318 28.56 16.89 -4.29
C VAL A 318 27.55 15.77 -4.35
N THR A 319 27.47 15.05 -5.48
CA THR A 319 26.54 13.93 -5.66
C THR A 319 26.84 12.76 -4.71
N VAL A 320 28.12 12.37 -4.60
CA VAL A 320 28.51 11.25 -3.72
C VAL A 320 28.21 11.58 -2.25
N ILE A 321 28.56 12.81 -1.81
CA ILE A 321 28.28 13.22 -0.43
C ILE A 321 26.76 13.30 -0.19
N ALA A 322 26.01 13.85 -1.14
CA ALA A 322 24.55 13.91 -1.06
C ALA A 322 23.92 12.51 -1.00
N ALA A 323 24.41 11.56 -1.80
CA ALA A 323 23.91 10.19 -1.81
C ALA A 323 24.22 9.46 -0.49
N LEU A 324 25.44 9.60 0.02
CA LEU A 324 25.81 8.99 1.31
C LEU A 324 25.00 9.56 2.48
N LEU A 325 24.89 10.91 2.56
CA LEU A 325 24.10 11.55 3.62
C LEU A 325 22.61 11.27 3.45
N GLY A 326 22.11 11.23 2.21
CA GLY A 326 20.74 10.85 1.91
C GLY A 326 20.42 9.45 2.43
N ASN A 327 21.28 8.45 2.16
CA ASN A 327 21.08 7.11 2.69
C ASN A 327 21.16 7.06 4.22
N VAL A 328 22.09 7.77 4.84
CA VAL A 328 22.14 7.86 6.31
C VAL A 328 20.82 8.40 6.87
N LEU A 329 20.30 9.49 6.30
CA LEU A 329 19.00 10.03 6.68
C LEU A 329 17.84 9.06 6.36
N GLY A 330 17.93 8.34 5.25
CA GLY A 330 16.99 7.30 4.86
C GLY A 330 16.87 6.22 5.92
N TYR A 331 17.97 5.63 6.30
CA TYR A 331 18.02 4.55 7.30
C TYR A 331 17.76 5.00 8.75
N THR A 332 17.87 6.29 9.05
CA THR A 332 17.68 6.79 10.43
C THR A 332 16.37 7.55 10.62
N VAL A 333 16.12 8.57 9.81
CA VAL A 333 14.99 9.50 9.98
C VAL A 333 13.80 9.08 9.12
N PHE A 334 14.00 9.01 7.80
CA PHE A 334 12.89 8.79 6.86
C PHE A 334 12.30 7.38 6.96
N LYS A 335 13.10 6.37 7.21
CA LYS A 335 12.60 5.01 7.49
C LYS A 335 11.59 5.01 8.64
N GLY A 336 11.92 5.68 9.77
CA GLY A 336 11.01 5.74 10.92
C GLY A 336 9.71 6.48 10.58
N MET A 337 9.78 7.52 9.76
CA MET A 337 8.60 8.25 9.30
C MET A 337 7.71 7.39 8.40
N CYS A 338 8.29 6.66 7.46
CA CYS A 338 7.54 5.76 6.57
C CYS A 338 6.96 4.56 7.33
N ALA A 339 7.72 3.95 8.24
CA ALA A 339 7.22 2.87 9.09
C ALA A 339 6.05 3.34 9.98
N ALA A 340 6.10 4.58 10.51
CA ALA A 340 5.00 5.13 11.27
C ALA A 340 3.71 5.32 10.45
N MET A 341 3.82 5.57 9.14
CA MET A 341 2.66 5.62 8.24
C MET A 341 2.02 4.23 8.14
N TYR A 342 2.80 3.17 7.91
CA TYR A 342 2.28 1.80 7.85
C TYR A 342 1.69 1.34 9.18
N TYR A 343 2.33 1.64 10.30
CA TYR A 343 1.76 1.36 11.63
C TYR A 343 0.49 2.17 11.92
N GLY A 344 0.31 3.34 11.32
CA GLY A 344 -0.94 4.10 11.39
C GLY A 344 -2.06 3.54 10.52
N SER A 345 -1.73 2.69 9.53
CA SER A 345 -2.68 2.11 8.58
C SER A 345 -3.00 0.65 8.85
N TYR A 346 -2.07 -0.10 9.47
CA TYR A 346 -2.17 -1.56 9.65
C TYR A 346 -1.73 -2.03 11.03
N SER A 347 -2.28 -3.15 11.47
CA SER A 347 -1.88 -3.83 12.71
C SER A 347 -0.76 -4.83 12.41
N LEU A 348 0.43 -4.31 12.18
CA LEU A 348 1.61 -5.11 11.86
C LEU A 348 2.41 -5.49 13.12
N PRO A 349 3.04 -6.67 13.14
CA PRO A 349 3.98 -7.05 14.19
C PRO A 349 5.24 -6.16 14.17
N THR A 350 6.09 -6.28 15.19
CA THR A 350 7.36 -5.56 15.24
C THR A 350 8.29 -6.01 14.12
N TYR A 351 8.87 -5.04 13.39
CA TYR A 351 9.83 -5.32 12.32
C TYR A 351 11.28 -5.04 12.73
N GLU A 352 12.21 -5.74 12.11
CA GLU A 352 13.62 -5.46 12.19
C GLU A 352 14.10 -4.82 10.88
N THR A 353 14.93 -3.76 11.01
CA THR A 353 15.44 -3.08 9.82
C THR A 353 16.42 -3.98 9.06
N ARG A 354 16.11 -4.25 7.80
CA ARG A 354 16.94 -5.03 6.90
C ARG A 354 17.74 -4.13 5.96
N TRP A 355 18.92 -4.60 5.58
CA TRP A 355 19.70 -3.95 4.53
C TRP A 355 19.05 -4.27 3.17
N ASN A 356 18.65 -3.22 2.47
CA ASN A 356 18.10 -3.34 1.11
C ASN A 356 19.18 -2.93 0.08
N ALA A 357 19.73 -3.91 -0.63
CA ALA A 357 20.76 -3.68 -1.65
C ALA A 357 20.18 -2.94 -2.88
N ASP A 358 18.94 -3.23 -3.27
CA ASP A 358 18.28 -2.63 -4.42
C ASP A 358 18.01 -1.15 -4.14
N ALA A 359 17.50 -0.81 -2.95
CA ALA A 359 17.35 0.57 -2.52
C ALA A 359 18.68 1.33 -2.59
N PHE A 360 19.78 0.74 -2.13
CA PHE A 360 21.10 1.35 -2.20
C PHE A 360 21.59 1.54 -3.65
N ILE A 361 21.40 0.57 -4.52
CA ILE A 361 21.76 0.66 -5.94
C ILE A 361 20.94 1.76 -6.63
N LEU A 362 19.63 1.74 -6.46
CA LEU A 362 18.71 2.69 -7.07
C LEU A 362 18.94 4.13 -6.60
N THR A 363 19.20 4.34 -5.32
CA THR A 363 19.32 5.67 -4.73
C THR A 363 20.76 6.22 -4.71
N THR A 364 21.78 5.37 -4.82
CA THR A 364 23.19 5.77 -4.76
C THR A 364 23.91 5.55 -6.07
N VAL A 365 23.95 4.30 -6.53
CA VAL A 365 24.78 3.93 -7.70
C VAL A 365 24.24 4.55 -8.96
N ILE A 366 22.94 4.41 -9.21
CA ILE A 366 22.30 4.95 -10.44
C ILE A 366 22.44 6.47 -10.55
N PRO A 367 22.09 7.30 -9.55
CA PRO A 367 22.28 8.75 -9.63
C PRO A 367 23.74 9.17 -9.84
N VAL A 368 24.70 8.50 -9.18
CA VAL A 368 26.12 8.82 -9.33
C VAL A 368 26.61 8.47 -10.75
N VAL A 369 26.28 7.28 -11.25
CA VAL A 369 26.65 6.85 -12.61
C VAL A 369 25.98 7.75 -13.67
N LEU A 370 24.71 8.04 -13.52
CA LEU A 370 23.97 8.91 -14.41
C LEU A 370 24.61 10.31 -14.48
N MET A 371 24.90 10.90 -13.31
CA MET A 371 25.57 12.18 -13.19
C MET A 371 26.96 12.15 -13.89
N LEU A 372 27.74 11.10 -13.64
CA LEU A 372 29.04 10.92 -14.29
C LEU A 372 28.92 10.89 -15.82
N VAL A 373 28.00 10.07 -16.35
CA VAL A 373 27.78 9.90 -17.79
C VAL A 373 27.32 11.21 -18.45
N ILE A 374 26.34 11.89 -17.86
CA ILE A 374 25.82 13.15 -18.38
C ILE A 374 26.91 14.22 -18.42
N ASN A 375 27.63 14.40 -17.29
CA ASN A 375 28.70 15.39 -17.23
C ASN A 375 29.84 15.06 -18.21
N LEU A 376 30.24 13.78 -18.30
CA LEU A 376 31.25 13.32 -19.23
C LEU A 376 30.88 13.63 -20.67
N LEU A 377 29.65 13.31 -21.08
CA LEU A 377 29.16 13.55 -22.43
C LEU A 377 29.06 15.04 -22.77
N LEU A 378 28.48 15.84 -21.88
CA LEU A 378 28.27 17.26 -22.11
C LEU A 378 29.58 18.05 -22.11
N ILE A 379 30.44 17.81 -21.13
CA ILE A 379 31.72 18.52 -21.03
C ILE A 379 32.65 18.12 -22.18
N SER A 380 32.76 16.80 -22.49
CA SER A 380 33.62 16.33 -23.58
C SER A 380 33.22 16.91 -24.92
N ARG A 381 31.91 16.95 -25.24
CA ARG A 381 31.38 17.60 -26.47
C ARG A 381 31.72 19.08 -26.53
N LYS A 382 31.58 19.83 -25.42
CA LYS A 382 31.91 21.26 -25.38
C LYS A 382 33.40 21.52 -25.48
N LEU A 383 34.24 20.72 -24.81
CA LEU A 383 35.70 20.87 -24.85
C LEU A 383 36.31 20.51 -26.22
N GLN A 384 35.56 19.97 -27.18
CA GLN A 384 36.00 19.81 -28.56
C GLN A 384 36.10 21.14 -29.31
N LEU A 385 35.41 22.19 -28.86
CA LEU A 385 35.50 23.51 -29.45
C LEU A 385 36.94 24.09 -29.34
N SER A 386 37.34 24.93 -30.34
CA SER A 386 38.65 25.58 -30.33
C SER A 386 38.76 26.60 -29.19
N PRO A 387 39.95 26.87 -28.63
CA PRO A 387 40.19 27.93 -27.64
C PRO A 387 39.65 29.30 -28.04
N LEU A 388 39.76 29.62 -29.32
CA LEU A 388 39.25 30.88 -29.88
C LEU A 388 37.71 31.01 -29.77
N LYS A 389 36.98 29.91 -29.96
CA LYS A 389 35.52 29.93 -29.77
C LYS A 389 35.11 30.16 -28.33
N PHE A 390 35.86 29.61 -27.39
CA PHE A 390 35.65 29.86 -25.95
C PHE A 390 35.90 31.31 -25.59
N LEU A 391 37.01 31.89 -26.06
CA LEU A 391 37.34 33.30 -25.82
C LEU A 391 36.32 34.26 -26.44
N ARG A 392 35.72 33.90 -27.57
CA ARG A 392 34.66 34.68 -28.24
C ARG A 392 33.25 34.39 -27.70
N HIS A 393 33.12 33.56 -26.67
CA HIS A 393 31.83 33.09 -26.17
C HIS A 393 30.92 32.45 -27.25
N ASP A 394 31.50 31.98 -28.37
CA ASP A 394 30.77 31.28 -29.41
C ASP A 394 30.77 29.76 -29.13
N LEU A 395 29.97 29.36 -28.14
CA LEU A 395 29.84 27.96 -27.70
C LEU A 395 28.84 27.16 -28.53
N SER A 396 28.29 27.77 -29.59
CA SER A 396 27.34 27.04 -30.46
C SER A 396 28.10 26.11 -31.42
N THR A 397 27.70 24.87 -31.46
CA THR A 397 28.19 23.88 -32.44
C THR A 397 27.45 23.98 -33.79
N SER A 398 26.43 24.84 -33.86
CA SER A 398 25.55 24.96 -35.02
C SER A 398 26.13 25.89 -36.08
N ARG A 399 26.16 25.43 -37.30
CA ARG A 399 26.37 26.27 -38.50
C ARG A 399 25.36 27.45 -38.48
N ARG A 400 25.73 28.59 -39.11
CA ARG A 400 24.91 29.83 -39.23
C ARG A 400 23.42 29.52 -39.30
N LYS A 401 22.67 29.91 -38.26
CA LYS A 401 21.22 29.76 -38.23
C LYS A 401 20.65 30.61 -39.38
N LYS A 402 20.01 29.94 -40.36
CA LYS A 402 19.28 30.67 -41.42
C LYS A 402 18.22 31.53 -40.74
N ALA A 403 18.11 32.79 -41.20
CA ALA A 403 17.10 33.69 -40.71
C ALA A 403 15.70 33.08 -40.92
N VAL A 404 14.92 32.94 -39.87
CA VAL A 404 13.55 32.44 -39.97
C VAL A 404 12.70 33.50 -40.64
N ARG A 405 12.09 33.18 -41.79
CA ARG A 405 11.10 34.03 -42.43
C ARG A 405 9.83 34.03 -41.56
N LEU A 406 9.46 35.20 -41.06
CA LEU A 406 8.28 35.38 -40.24
C LEU A 406 7.20 36.10 -41.07
N PRO A 407 5.91 35.76 -40.81
CA PRO A 407 4.79 36.51 -41.43
C PRO A 407 4.80 37.98 -41.05
N ASN A 408 4.03 38.80 -41.78
CA ASN A 408 3.96 40.25 -41.58
C ASN A 408 3.13 40.61 -40.33
N PHE A 409 3.63 40.27 -39.13
CA PHE A 409 3.09 40.73 -37.85
C PHE A 409 3.56 42.16 -37.50
N LYS A 410 2.87 42.79 -36.54
CA LYS A 410 3.32 44.06 -35.94
C LYS A 410 4.78 43.92 -35.44
N PHE A 411 5.55 45.00 -35.50
CA PHE A 411 6.99 45.00 -35.20
C PHE A 411 7.35 44.31 -33.87
N PHE A 412 6.67 44.61 -32.79
CA PHE A 412 6.94 44.00 -31.48
C PHE A 412 6.65 42.50 -31.42
N SER A 413 5.57 42.05 -32.03
CA SER A 413 5.24 40.63 -32.09
C SER A 413 6.26 39.87 -32.93
N ARG A 414 6.68 40.43 -34.06
CA ARG A 414 7.71 39.89 -34.93
C ARG A 414 9.07 39.82 -34.25
N PHE A 415 9.41 40.87 -33.46
CA PHE A 415 10.65 40.92 -32.69
C PHE A 415 10.64 39.85 -31.57
N ARG A 416 9.59 39.74 -30.78
CA ARG A 416 9.44 38.72 -29.74
C ARG A 416 9.54 37.30 -30.32
N LEU A 417 8.80 37.03 -31.38
CA LEU A 417 8.82 35.74 -32.04
C LEU A 417 10.20 35.38 -32.59
N ARG A 418 10.93 36.37 -33.13
CA ARG A 418 12.30 36.17 -33.60
C ARG A 418 13.26 35.85 -32.45
N ILE A 419 13.17 36.52 -31.31
CA ILE A 419 13.98 36.19 -30.13
C ILE A 419 13.72 34.78 -29.65
N ILE A 420 12.45 34.37 -29.53
CA ILE A 420 12.06 33.00 -29.12
C ILE A 420 12.62 31.97 -30.11
N LEU A 421 12.42 32.17 -31.40
CA LEU A 421 12.87 31.23 -32.42
C LEU A 421 14.40 31.18 -32.58
N GLN A 422 15.11 32.25 -32.27
CA GLN A 422 16.58 32.26 -32.23
C GLN A 422 17.14 31.54 -31.01
N ASN A 423 16.43 31.59 -29.89
CA ASN A 423 16.84 31.03 -28.59
C ASN A 423 16.03 29.78 -28.21
N LYS A 424 15.54 29.00 -29.19
CA LYS A 424 14.70 27.80 -28.98
C LYS A 424 15.24 26.89 -27.88
N SER A 425 16.56 26.65 -27.86
CA SER A 425 17.18 25.76 -26.87
C SER A 425 16.98 26.28 -25.44
N SER A 426 17.14 27.57 -25.18
CA SER A 426 16.97 28.17 -23.85
C SER A 426 15.49 28.13 -23.42
N TYR A 427 14.58 28.47 -24.35
CA TYR A 427 13.15 28.39 -24.06
C TYR A 427 12.66 26.95 -23.86
N LEU A 428 13.18 25.98 -24.65
CA LEU A 428 12.88 24.56 -24.47
C LEU A 428 13.37 24.07 -23.09
N THR A 429 14.58 24.47 -22.68
CA THR A 429 15.11 24.12 -21.36
C THR A 429 14.23 24.70 -20.24
N LEU A 430 13.79 25.96 -20.37
CA LEU A 430 12.87 26.57 -19.41
C LEU A 430 11.52 25.85 -19.39
N PHE A 431 10.96 25.56 -20.55
CA PHE A 431 9.70 24.82 -20.67
C PHE A 431 9.79 23.44 -20.00
N VAL A 432 10.83 22.68 -20.29
CA VAL A 432 11.05 21.34 -19.70
C VAL A 432 11.23 21.43 -18.19
N GLY A 433 11.95 22.45 -17.69
CA GLY A 433 12.11 22.66 -16.25
C GLY A 433 10.78 22.97 -15.54
N ILE A 434 9.97 23.85 -16.13
CA ILE A 434 8.62 24.17 -15.60
C ILE A 434 7.70 22.94 -15.72
N PHE A 435 7.78 22.19 -16.81
CA PHE A 435 7.01 20.97 -17.00
C PHE A 435 7.28 19.94 -15.89
N PHE A 436 8.56 19.63 -15.62
CA PHE A 436 8.91 18.71 -14.54
C PHE A 436 8.50 19.22 -13.16
N ALA A 437 8.66 20.53 -12.89
CA ALA A 437 8.19 21.10 -11.64
C ALA A 437 6.67 20.93 -11.47
N ASN A 438 5.90 21.14 -12.54
CA ASN A 438 4.45 20.92 -12.52
C ASN A 438 4.08 19.46 -12.36
N VAL A 439 4.81 18.53 -13.00
CA VAL A 439 4.57 17.09 -12.83
C VAL A 439 4.73 16.67 -11.37
N LEU A 440 5.81 17.11 -10.70
CA LEU A 440 6.02 16.82 -9.28
C LEU A 440 4.94 17.45 -8.40
N LEU A 441 4.58 18.70 -8.69
CA LEU A 441 3.53 19.38 -7.95
C LEU A 441 2.19 18.68 -8.10
N LEU A 442 1.81 18.34 -9.33
CA LEU A 442 0.57 17.60 -9.61
C LEU A 442 0.56 16.24 -8.92
N PHE A 443 1.66 15.48 -9.01
CA PHE A 443 1.77 14.18 -8.35
C PHE A 443 1.54 14.31 -6.83
N GLY A 444 2.17 15.31 -6.18
CA GLY A 444 2.01 15.51 -4.74
C GLY A 444 0.63 16.04 -4.31
N MET A 445 -0.08 16.76 -5.20
CA MET A 445 -1.36 17.39 -4.86
C MET A 445 -2.59 16.63 -5.39
N MET A 446 -2.41 15.67 -6.29
CA MET A 446 -3.50 14.96 -6.96
C MET A 446 -4.17 13.92 -6.05
N MET A 447 -3.44 13.35 -5.10
CA MET A 447 -3.91 12.20 -4.34
C MET A 447 -5.20 12.49 -3.57
N LYS A 448 -5.24 13.58 -2.80
CA LYS A 448 -6.44 13.91 -2.02
C LYS A 448 -7.69 14.17 -2.88
N PRO A 449 -7.66 15.06 -3.90
CA PRO A 449 -8.82 15.25 -4.78
C PRO A 449 -9.24 13.98 -5.53
N LEU A 450 -8.29 13.10 -5.86
CA LEU A 450 -8.58 11.82 -6.52
C LEU A 450 -9.33 10.89 -5.58
N LEU A 451 -8.90 10.78 -4.33
CA LEU A 451 -9.60 9.98 -3.32
C LEU A 451 -10.98 10.53 -3.00
N ASP A 452 -11.10 11.85 -2.83
CA ASP A 452 -12.40 12.51 -2.60
C ASP A 452 -13.38 12.22 -3.77
N HIS A 453 -12.89 12.33 -5.01
CA HIS A 453 -13.69 12.04 -6.22
C HIS A 453 -14.03 10.55 -6.34
N TYR A 454 -13.08 9.67 -6.05
CA TYR A 454 -13.32 8.22 -6.06
C TYR A 454 -14.37 7.82 -5.02
N GLN A 455 -14.32 8.42 -3.83
CA GLN A 455 -15.34 8.21 -2.80
C GLN A 455 -16.72 8.66 -3.28
N GLU A 456 -16.83 9.86 -3.90
CA GLU A 456 -18.09 10.36 -4.46
C GLU A 456 -18.62 9.45 -5.58
N GLU A 457 -17.75 8.98 -6.49
CA GLU A 457 -18.14 8.06 -7.55
C GLU A 457 -18.54 6.68 -7.02
N THR A 458 -17.82 6.16 -6.01
CA THR A 458 -18.17 4.87 -5.40
C THR A 458 -19.58 4.93 -4.81
N VAL A 459 -19.88 5.99 -4.04
CA VAL A 459 -21.22 6.18 -3.46
C VAL A 459 -22.28 6.36 -4.56
N ALA A 460 -21.95 7.11 -5.63
CA ALA A 460 -22.90 7.34 -6.74
C ALA A 460 -23.15 6.08 -7.59
N ASN A 461 -22.19 5.17 -7.64
CA ASN A 461 -22.27 3.91 -8.39
C ASN A 461 -22.60 2.70 -7.50
N MET A 462 -22.95 2.91 -6.23
CA MET A 462 -23.44 1.82 -5.39
C MET A 462 -24.69 1.19 -6.02
N LEU A 463 -24.73 -0.14 -5.96
CA LEU A 463 -25.83 -0.92 -6.54
C LEU A 463 -27.19 -0.55 -5.91
N ALA A 464 -27.17 -0.16 -4.63
CA ALA A 464 -28.36 0.22 -3.88
C ALA A 464 -28.04 1.24 -2.76
N PRO A 465 -28.94 2.18 -2.47
CA PRO A 465 -28.83 3.09 -1.33
C PRO A 465 -29.32 2.43 -0.01
N TYR A 466 -29.10 1.14 0.18
CA TYR A 466 -29.50 0.41 1.37
C TYR A 466 -28.48 0.60 2.52
N GLN A 467 -28.96 0.51 3.76
CA GLN A 467 -28.11 0.58 4.94
C GLN A 467 -27.77 -0.80 5.51
N TYR A 468 -28.62 -1.82 5.29
CA TYR A 468 -28.48 -3.15 5.86
C TYR A 468 -28.89 -4.23 4.87
N ILE A 469 -28.14 -5.33 4.84
CA ILE A 469 -28.53 -6.61 4.23
C ILE A 469 -28.77 -7.59 5.38
N LEU A 470 -29.96 -8.19 5.43
CA LEU A 470 -30.28 -9.22 6.41
C LEU A 470 -30.19 -10.58 5.73
N ASN A 471 -29.31 -11.46 6.24
CA ASN A 471 -29.28 -12.84 5.81
C ASN A 471 -30.50 -13.57 6.40
N VAL A 472 -31.39 -14.00 5.53
CA VAL A 472 -32.52 -14.83 5.90
C VAL A 472 -32.21 -16.27 5.50
N PRO A 473 -32.28 -17.26 6.41
CA PRO A 473 -32.08 -18.65 6.05
C PRO A 473 -33.08 -19.07 4.96
N GLU A 474 -32.60 -19.84 3.97
CA GLU A 474 -33.45 -20.44 2.96
C GLU A 474 -34.60 -21.19 3.61
N GLU A 475 -35.84 -20.99 3.16
CA GLU A 475 -36.96 -21.81 3.62
C GLU A 475 -36.75 -23.26 3.12
N PRO A 476 -36.85 -24.26 4.00
CA PRO A 476 -36.70 -25.64 3.58
C PRO A 476 -37.74 -25.99 2.51
N ASP A 477 -37.35 -26.84 1.55
CA ASP A 477 -38.19 -27.31 0.46
C ASP A 477 -39.55 -27.81 0.96
N GLU A 478 -40.59 -27.69 0.14
CA GLU A 478 -41.96 -28.07 0.54
C GLU A 478 -42.07 -29.52 0.96
N ASP A 479 -41.21 -30.41 0.44
CA ASP A 479 -41.14 -31.83 0.81
C ASP A 479 -40.52 -32.05 2.21
N GLU A 480 -39.67 -31.18 2.71
CA GLU A 480 -39.13 -31.20 4.08
C GLU A 480 -40.09 -30.62 5.12
N LYS A 481 -41.02 -29.75 4.72
CA LYS A 481 -42.04 -29.15 5.61
C LYS A 481 -43.00 -30.16 6.21
N PHE A 482 -43.12 -31.34 5.61
CA PHE A 482 -43.97 -32.45 6.10
C PHE A 482 -43.29 -33.40 7.10
N THR A 483 -42.02 -33.20 7.37
CA THR A 483 -41.30 -33.99 8.37
C THR A 483 -41.43 -33.34 9.76
N LEU A 484 -41.53 -34.19 10.82
CA LEU A 484 -41.58 -33.70 12.21
C LEU A 484 -40.40 -32.74 12.55
N MET A 485 -39.26 -32.99 11.91
CA MET A 485 -38.06 -32.17 12.03
C MET A 485 -38.23 -30.79 11.38
N GLY A 486 -38.82 -30.69 10.19
CA GLY A 486 -39.13 -29.46 9.53
C GLY A 486 -40.16 -28.60 10.27
N MET A 487 -41.11 -29.23 11.00
CA MET A 487 -42.03 -28.49 11.89
C MET A 487 -41.31 -27.93 13.12
N ILE A 488 -40.36 -28.64 13.69
CA ILE A 488 -39.57 -28.18 14.84
C ILE A 488 -38.62 -27.02 14.42
N GLU A 489 -38.01 -27.14 13.25
CA GLU A 489 -37.14 -26.12 12.68
C GLU A 489 -37.90 -24.83 12.38
N LYS A 490 -39.11 -24.93 11.84
CA LYS A 490 -39.99 -23.77 11.61
C LYS A 490 -40.49 -23.10 12.90
N LEU A 491 -40.49 -23.83 14.02
CA LEU A 491 -40.86 -23.30 15.33
C LEU A 491 -39.68 -22.61 16.05
N LEU A 492 -38.46 -23.02 15.69
CA LEU A 492 -37.21 -22.52 16.30
C LEU A 492 -36.53 -21.42 15.49
N THR A 493 -36.79 -21.29 14.19
CA THR A 493 -36.32 -20.19 13.37
C THR A 493 -37.35 -19.06 13.47
N PRO A 494 -37.02 -17.92 14.09
CA PRO A 494 -37.88 -16.76 14.06
C PRO A 494 -37.97 -16.31 12.59
N SER A 495 -39.16 -16.42 11.97
CA SER A 495 -39.43 -15.77 10.71
C SER A 495 -39.32 -14.26 10.98
N LEU A 496 -38.25 -13.63 10.56
CA LEU A 496 -38.14 -12.18 10.49
C LEU A 496 -39.24 -11.69 9.55
N LYS A 497 -40.38 -11.31 10.11
CA LYS A 497 -41.41 -10.56 9.37
C LYS A 497 -40.85 -9.14 9.20
N THR A 498 -40.12 -8.94 8.13
CA THR A 498 -39.84 -7.58 7.66
C THR A 498 -41.14 -6.90 7.30
N ASN A 499 -41.32 -5.63 7.69
CA ASN A 499 -42.41 -4.81 7.23
C ASN A 499 -42.29 -4.76 5.70
N GLU A 500 -43.29 -5.25 4.97
CA GLU A 500 -43.24 -5.36 3.50
C GLU A 500 -43.03 -3.99 2.79
N GLU A 501 -43.26 -2.88 3.46
CA GLU A 501 -43.07 -1.51 2.94
C GLU A 501 -41.61 -0.99 3.03
N SER A 502 -40.70 -1.67 3.73
CA SER A 502 -39.35 -1.17 3.99
C SER A 502 -38.21 -2.16 3.69
N ALA A 503 -38.50 -3.29 3.06
CA ALA A 503 -37.49 -4.30 2.71
C ALA A 503 -37.87 -5.04 1.42
N GLU A 504 -36.88 -5.29 0.56
CA GLU A 504 -36.97 -6.11 -0.64
C GLU A 504 -36.16 -7.39 -0.52
N LYS A 505 -36.58 -8.41 -1.25
CA LYS A 505 -35.87 -9.69 -1.32
C LYS A 505 -34.74 -9.60 -2.35
N LEU A 506 -33.55 -9.99 -1.96
CA LEU A 506 -32.37 -10.06 -2.80
C LEU A 506 -31.83 -11.49 -2.73
N CYS A 507 -31.58 -12.10 -3.88
CA CYS A 507 -30.86 -13.36 -3.97
C CYS A 507 -29.43 -13.09 -4.45
N LEU A 508 -28.47 -13.67 -3.76
CA LEU A 508 -27.05 -13.58 -4.11
C LEU A 508 -26.54 -14.98 -4.40
N GLU A 509 -26.03 -15.21 -5.61
CA GLU A 509 -25.39 -16.45 -5.98
C GLU A 509 -24.00 -16.18 -6.55
N SER A 510 -23.01 -16.95 -6.14
CA SER A 510 -21.67 -16.87 -6.69
C SER A 510 -21.46 -18.04 -7.66
N VAL A 511 -21.24 -17.72 -8.92
CA VAL A 511 -20.96 -18.69 -9.98
C VAL A 511 -19.52 -18.56 -10.45
N LYS A 512 -18.89 -19.71 -10.69
CA LYS A 512 -17.51 -19.76 -11.16
C LYS A 512 -17.49 -19.86 -12.69
N ASN A 513 -16.78 -18.94 -13.35
CA ASN A 513 -16.55 -19.03 -14.79
C ASN A 513 -15.47 -20.09 -15.06
N VAL A 514 -15.84 -21.19 -15.72
CA VAL A 514 -14.91 -22.25 -16.12
C VAL A 514 -14.52 -22.10 -17.56
N VAL A 515 -13.38 -21.46 -17.82
CA VAL A 515 -12.79 -21.37 -19.16
C VAL A 515 -11.57 -22.28 -19.21
N PRO A 516 -11.54 -23.30 -20.13
CA PRO A 516 -10.40 -24.21 -20.24
C PRO A 516 -9.07 -23.45 -20.43
N GLY A 517 -8.09 -23.68 -19.56
CA GLY A 517 -6.76 -23.08 -19.62
C GLY A 517 -6.66 -21.65 -19.05
N LYS A 518 -7.67 -21.17 -18.34
CA LYS A 518 -7.65 -19.95 -17.54
C LYS A 518 -8.19 -20.25 -16.15
N ASP A 519 -7.69 -19.52 -15.16
CA ASP A 519 -8.25 -19.55 -13.81
C ASP A 519 -9.69 -19.05 -13.84
N GLY A 520 -10.58 -19.78 -13.17
CA GLY A 520 -11.99 -19.42 -13.13
C GLY A 520 -12.20 -18.19 -12.25
N GLU A 521 -12.77 -17.13 -12.82
CA GLU A 521 -13.21 -15.97 -12.04
C GLU A 521 -14.57 -16.25 -11.39
N THR A 522 -14.73 -15.87 -10.13
CA THR A 522 -16.01 -15.92 -9.44
C THR A 522 -16.84 -14.69 -9.83
N ILE A 523 -18.06 -14.91 -10.30
CA ILE A 523 -19.00 -13.88 -10.70
C ILE A 523 -20.16 -13.93 -9.73
N THR A 524 -20.48 -12.81 -9.09
CA THR A 524 -21.68 -12.71 -8.25
C THR A 524 -22.87 -12.36 -9.12
N VAL A 525 -23.93 -13.17 -9.03
CA VAL A 525 -25.20 -12.96 -9.70
C VAL A 525 -26.19 -12.44 -8.67
N TYR A 526 -26.80 -11.29 -8.99
CA TYR A 526 -27.84 -10.67 -8.16
C TYR A 526 -29.19 -10.99 -8.77
N GLY A 527 -30.06 -11.67 -8.00
CA GLY A 527 -31.48 -11.83 -8.31
C GLY A 527 -32.26 -10.72 -7.61
N ILE A 528 -32.87 -9.83 -8.38
CA ILE A 528 -33.60 -8.66 -7.89
C ILE A 528 -35.05 -8.70 -8.39
N GLU A 529 -35.97 -8.01 -7.71
CA GLU A 529 -37.34 -7.81 -8.18
C GLU A 529 -37.38 -6.86 -9.37
N ASP A 530 -38.29 -7.09 -10.30
CA ASP A 530 -38.38 -6.33 -11.57
C ASP A 530 -38.55 -4.81 -11.38
N ASP A 531 -39.21 -4.39 -10.30
CA ASP A 531 -39.52 -2.99 -9.94
C ASP A 531 -38.82 -2.60 -8.61
N SER A 532 -37.59 -3.02 -8.39
CA SER A 532 -36.87 -2.74 -7.17
C SER A 532 -36.70 -1.25 -6.90
N ASP A 533 -37.13 -0.79 -5.73
CA ASP A 533 -36.93 0.57 -5.24
C ASP A 533 -35.53 0.77 -4.63
N TYR A 534 -34.79 -0.34 -4.33
CA TYR A 534 -33.51 -0.32 -3.63
C TYR A 534 -32.32 -0.56 -4.55
N VAL A 535 -32.48 -1.35 -5.61
CA VAL A 535 -31.38 -1.67 -6.54
C VAL A 535 -31.48 -0.79 -7.78
N LEU A 536 -30.53 0.13 -7.93
CA LEU A 536 -30.45 1.01 -9.10
C LEU A 536 -29.71 0.28 -10.24
N SER A 537 -30.45 -0.35 -11.14
CA SER A 537 -29.89 -0.92 -12.36
C SER A 537 -30.11 0.03 -13.53
N LEU A 538 -29.02 0.50 -14.15
CA LEU A 538 -29.05 1.32 -15.36
C LEU A 538 -29.27 0.49 -16.64
N ILE A 539 -29.20 -0.84 -16.55
CA ILE A 539 -29.32 -1.74 -17.70
C ILE A 539 -30.23 -2.91 -17.30
N HIS A 540 -31.49 -2.85 -17.74
CA HIS A 540 -32.37 -4.02 -17.73
C HIS A 540 -31.91 -4.96 -18.84
N ILE A 541 -31.15 -6.02 -18.51
CA ILE A 541 -30.80 -7.08 -19.46
C ILE A 541 -31.99 -8.03 -19.55
N SER A 542 -32.94 -7.72 -20.44
CA SER A 542 -34.08 -8.59 -20.74
C SER A 542 -33.77 -9.64 -21.84
N GLU A 543 -32.54 -9.66 -22.39
CA GLU A 543 -32.15 -10.56 -23.47
C GLU A 543 -30.84 -11.30 -23.18
N PRO A 544 -30.85 -12.66 -23.16
CA PRO A 544 -29.65 -13.45 -22.88
C PRO A 544 -28.56 -13.38 -23.96
N THR A 545 -28.83 -12.72 -25.10
CA THR A 545 -27.91 -12.63 -26.24
C THR A 545 -26.86 -11.52 -26.14
N ARG A 546 -26.96 -10.58 -25.19
CA ARG A 546 -25.99 -9.49 -25.02
C ARG A 546 -24.81 -9.80 -24.09
N LEU A 547 -24.87 -10.85 -23.30
CA LEU A 547 -23.77 -11.30 -22.42
C LEU A 547 -22.55 -11.87 -23.15
N LEU A 548 -22.64 -12.09 -24.47
CA LEU A 548 -21.55 -12.63 -25.29
C LEU A 548 -20.74 -11.57 -26.06
N SER A 549 -20.98 -10.29 -25.84
CA SER A 549 -20.33 -9.18 -26.58
C SER A 549 -19.54 -8.19 -25.73
N ILE A 550 -19.16 -8.56 -24.50
CA ILE A 550 -18.21 -7.78 -23.69
C ILE A 550 -16.93 -8.57 -23.52
#